data_ac7eff4b12b28ee79d72d064edde1715
#
_entry.id   ac7eff4b12b28ee79d72d064edde1715
#
_cell.length_a   1.000
_cell.length_b   1.000
_cell.length_c   1.000
_cell.angle_alpha   90.00
_cell.angle_beta   90.00
_cell.angle_gamma   90.00
#
_symmetry.space_group_name_H-M   'P 1'
#
loop_
_entity.id
_entity.type
_entity.pdbx_description
1 polymer ?
#
loop_
_entity_poly.entity_id
_entity_poly.type
_entity_poly.pdbx_seq_one_letter_code
_entity_poly.pdbx_strand_id
1 'polypeptide(L)'
;MKKYISIFLLVAAAVLGTACSNDNNELPEYAAGLKVVKAQTAFNVIGGANEVKMASEPAQAYAQDAWLTVTKKAETLLLTATTNTSPQTRNTLLVIKDAKGDSITLNVQQEGITFGLPAGQDIFTDDKAVQKTMIATANVPVTYTTTGDWLSVAEQGSELTVKATENTTGKARVGWVIAKAAGLVDSLKVVQASLADFVGEYKQTAKMRNADRTLSKKTSDVRIEATGTNKANFIVDNKYTWAVDFIPGNGFRMTNGKVVAKNEVQTGVYEYFISVIVADDFSKEHETAINGTQESILLSIDDAGNLVFKEAQKLASEQTFSSYGWNRFSDSKPVMGAYRGIGEVYVQPKLTRK
;
A
#
# COMPACT_ATOMS: atom_id res chain seq x y z
N MET A 1 15.33 6.20 -10.12
CA MET A 1 14.45 5.62 -11.16
C MET A 1 13.05 6.17 -10.98
N LYS A 2 12.41 6.54 -12.08
CA LYS A 2 11.15 7.25 -12.12
C LYS A 2 10.05 6.42 -11.46
N LYS A 3 9.43 6.95 -10.40
CA LYS A 3 8.16 6.45 -9.89
C LYS A 3 7.13 6.62 -11.00
N TYR A 4 6.63 5.52 -11.54
CA TYR A 4 5.43 5.53 -12.34
C TYR A 4 4.26 5.79 -11.38
N ILE A 5 3.91 7.05 -11.23
CA ILE A 5 2.58 7.44 -10.78
C ILE A 5 1.68 7.09 -11.95
N SER A 6 1.04 5.94 -11.89
CA SER A 6 -0.09 5.63 -12.77
C SER A 6 -1.24 6.53 -12.34
N ILE A 7 -1.26 7.73 -12.90
CA ILE A 7 -2.48 8.53 -12.96
C ILE A 7 -3.37 7.76 -13.94
N PHE A 8 -4.26 6.92 -13.40
CA PHE A 8 -5.42 6.48 -14.14
C PHE A 8 -6.32 7.69 -14.32
N LEU A 9 -6.06 8.39 -15.42
CA LEU A 9 -7.04 9.32 -15.97
C LEU A 9 -8.22 8.44 -16.38
N LEU A 10 -9.31 8.53 -15.61
CA LEU A 10 -10.61 7.99 -15.97
C LEU A 10 -11.09 8.82 -17.17
N VAL A 11 -10.64 8.44 -18.38
CA VAL A 11 -11.31 8.86 -19.59
C VAL A 11 -12.55 7.98 -19.66
N ALA A 12 -13.63 8.47 -19.05
CA ALA A 12 -14.96 8.15 -19.53
C ALA A 12 -15.01 8.68 -20.97
N ALA A 13 -14.50 7.90 -21.90
CA ALA A 13 -14.84 8.04 -23.28
C ALA A 13 -16.33 7.65 -23.38
N ALA A 14 -17.20 8.64 -23.08
CA ALA A 14 -18.43 8.70 -23.80
C ALA A 14 -17.98 8.72 -25.28
N VAL A 15 -18.01 7.58 -25.92
CA VAL A 15 -18.04 7.51 -27.38
C VAL A 15 -19.40 8.11 -27.74
N LEU A 16 -19.44 9.44 -27.69
CA LEU A 16 -20.33 10.19 -28.54
C LEU A 16 -19.79 9.89 -29.94
N GLY A 17 -20.33 8.84 -30.56
CA GLY A 17 -20.24 8.70 -32.00
C GLY A 17 -20.67 10.04 -32.57
N THR A 18 -19.71 10.78 -33.14
CA THR A 18 -20.02 11.77 -34.15
C THR A 18 -20.61 10.97 -35.29
N ALA A 19 -21.89 10.65 -35.18
CA ALA A 19 -22.70 10.38 -36.34
C ALA A 19 -22.64 11.65 -37.16
N CYS A 20 -21.98 11.58 -38.29
CA CYS A 20 -22.25 12.51 -39.39
C CYS A 20 -23.76 12.54 -39.52
N SER A 21 -24.35 13.74 -39.39
CA SER A 21 -25.76 14.00 -39.56
C SER A 21 -26.15 13.60 -40.98
N ASN A 22 -26.78 12.46 -41.09
CA ASN A 22 -27.80 12.20 -42.08
C ASN A 22 -29.02 11.71 -41.29
N ASP A 23 -30.13 12.40 -41.44
CA ASP A 23 -31.39 12.26 -40.73
C ASP A 23 -32.15 10.93 -40.95
N ASN A 24 -31.45 9.80 -41.00
CA ASN A 24 -32.06 8.49 -41.04
C ASN A 24 -31.42 7.68 -39.88
N ASN A 25 -32.19 7.49 -38.82
CA ASN A 25 -31.93 6.56 -37.70
C ASN A 25 -31.91 5.08 -38.18
N GLU A 26 -31.41 4.78 -39.32
CA GLU A 26 -31.25 3.41 -39.82
C GLU A 26 -29.90 2.89 -39.44
N LEU A 27 -29.92 1.82 -38.62
CA LEU A 27 -28.72 1.00 -38.38
C LEU A 27 -28.14 0.56 -39.72
N PRO A 28 -26.81 0.51 -39.91
CA PRO A 28 -26.20 0.18 -41.19
C PRO A 28 -26.82 -1.10 -41.77
N GLU A 29 -27.26 -1.04 -43.02
CA GLU A 29 -27.77 -2.19 -43.76
C GLU A 29 -26.58 -3.05 -44.18
N TYR A 30 -26.32 -4.11 -43.43
CA TYR A 30 -25.25 -5.08 -43.73
C TYR A 30 -25.86 -6.24 -44.50
N ALA A 31 -25.31 -6.56 -45.67
CA ALA A 31 -25.66 -7.69 -46.53
C ALA A 31 -27.17 -7.98 -46.64
N ALA A 32 -27.68 -8.08 -47.83
CA ALA A 32 -29.11 -8.26 -48.11
C ALA A 32 -29.71 -9.46 -47.35
N GLY A 33 -30.36 -9.22 -46.20
CA GLY A 33 -31.03 -10.23 -45.39
C GLY A 33 -30.75 -10.19 -43.88
N LEU A 34 -29.66 -9.58 -43.44
CA LEU A 34 -29.32 -9.48 -42.02
C LEU A 34 -29.42 -8.04 -41.51
N LYS A 35 -30.56 -7.67 -40.90
CA LYS A 35 -30.76 -6.34 -40.31
C LYS A 35 -30.94 -6.49 -38.82
N VAL A 36 -30.10 -5.80 -38.03
CA VAL A 36 -30.21 -5.67 -36.55
C VAL A 36 -31.26 -4.60 -36.26
N VAL A 37 -32.28 -4.95 -35.47
CA VAL A 37 -33.35 -4.05 -35.03
C VAL A 37 -32.97 -3.37 -33.72
N LYS A 38 -32.39 -4.16 -32.79
CA LYS A 38 -31.94 -3.72 -31.46
C LYS A 38 -30.76 -4.56 -31.02
N ALA A 39 -29.75 -3.97 -30.40
CA ALA A 39 -28.64 -4.72 -29.86
C ALA A 39 -28.28 -4.20 -28.46
N GLN A 40 -28.17 -5.12 -27.50
CA GLN A 40 -27.61 -4.89 -26.18
C GLN A 40 -26.33 -5.72 -26.09
N THR A 41 -25.20 -5.11 -26.39
CA THR A 41 -23.89 -5.80 -26.48
C THR A 41 -22.91 -5.40 -25.39
N ALA A 42 -23.30 -4.51 -24.46
CA ALA A 42 -22.50 -4.12 -23.33
C ALA A 42 -23.00 -4.85 -22.06
N PHE A 43 -22.10 -5.51 -21.38
CA PHE A 43 -22.33 -6.16 -20.09
C PHE A 43 -21.56 -5.45 -19.01
N ASN A 44 -22.15 -5.37 -17.82
CA ASN A 44 -21.42 -5.06 -16.60
C ASN A 44 -20.53 -6.24 -16.20
N VAL A 45 -19.72 -6.06 -15.15
CA VAL A 45 -18.79 -7.06 -14.66
C VAL A 45 -19.46 -8.40 -14.26
N ILE A 46 -20.67 -8.36 -13.71
CA ILE A 46 -21.40 -9.56 -13.26
C ILE A 46 -21.86 -10.41 -14.46
N GLY A 47 -22.09 -9.79 -15.59
CA GLY A 47 -22.63 -10.45 -16.77
C GLY A 47 -24.16 -10.56 -16.71
N GLY A 48 -24.68 -11.77 -16.95
CA GLY A 48 -26.11 -12.00 -17.03
C GLY A 48 -26.62 -12.08 -18.46
N ALA A 49 -27.88 -11.70 -18.71
CA ALA A 49 -28.54 -11.87 -20.00
C ALA A 49 -28.85 -10.54 -20.67
N ASN A 50 -28.49 -10.46 -21.93
CA ASN A 50 -28.82 -9.36 -22.88
C ASN A 50 -29.40 -9.98 -24.15
N GLU A 51 -29.95 -9.14 -25.04
CA GLU A 51 -30.55 -9.61 -26.28
C GLU A 51 -30.14 -8.77 -27.50
N VAL A 52 -30.09 -9.47 -28.64
CA VAL A 52 -30.01 -8.84 -29.97
C VAL A 52 -31.25 -9.27 -30.74
N LYS A 53 -32.03 -8.30 -31.24
CA LYS A 53 -33.21 -8.55 -32.06
C LYS A 53 -32.87 -8.29 -33.54
N MET A 54 -33.17 -9.28 -34.36
CA MET A 54 -33.02 -9.25 -35.81
C MET A 54 -34.33 -8.95 -36.49
N ALA A 55 -34.29 -8.41 -37.71
CA ALA A 55 -35.50 -8.26 -38.53
C ALA A 55 -36.02 -9.54 -39.11
N SER A 56 -35.17 -10.57 -39.20
CA SER A 56 -35.52 -11.94 -39.63
C SER A 56 -34.72 -12.97 -38.87
N GLU A 57 -35.17 -14.21 -38.81
CA GLU A 57 -34.49 -15.28 -38.10
C GLU A 57 -33.12 -15.58 -38.75
N PRO A 58 -31.98 -15.46 -38.05
CA PRO A 58 -30.68 -15.87 -38.57
C PRO A 58 -30.54 -17.40 -38.64
N ALA A 59 -29.78 -17.87 -39.60
CA ALA A 59 -29.49 -19.33 -39.71
C ALA A 59 -28.58 -19.78 -38.59
N GLN A 60 -27.54 -19.01 -38.26
CA GLN A 60 -26.59 -19.28 -37.19
C GLN A 60 -26.24 -18.00 -36.44
N ALA A 61 -25.96 -18.17 -35.14
CA ALA A 61 -25.36 -17.14 -34.33
C ALA A 61 -24.46 -17.78 -33.25
N TYR A 62 -23.24 -17.24 -33.07
CA TYR A 62 -22.31 -17.74 -32.07
C TYR A 62 -21.30 -16.65 -31.65
N ALA A 63 -20.78 -16.77 -30.48
CA ALA A 63 -19.67 -15.94 -30.00
C ALA A 63 -18.33 -16.65 -30.24
N GLN A 64 -17.25 -15.88 -30.44
CA GLN A 64 -15.92 -16.43 -30.64
C GLN A 64 -15.31 -16.93 -29.32
N ASP A 65 -15.66 -16.31 -28.20
CA ASP A 65 -15.11 -16.64 -26.89
C ASP A 65 -16.15 -17.32 -25.99
N ALA A 66 -15.71 -18.28 -25.20
CA ALA A 66 -16.56 -19.14 -24.37
C ALA A 66 -17.25 -18.41 -23.20
N TRP A 67 -16.81 -17.19 -22.84
CA TRP A 67 -17.44 -16.42 -21.78
C TRP A 67 -18.83 -15.87 -22.16
N LEU A 68 -19.15 -15.84 -23.45
CA LEU A 68 -20.44 -15.42 -23.99
C LEU A 68 -21.14 -16.60 -24.65
N THR A 69 -22.27 -16.98 -24.12
CA THR A 69 -23.16 -18.00 -24.74
C THR A 69 -24.25 -17.32 -25.54
N VAL A 70 -24.50 -17.82 -26.74
CA VAL A 70 -25.54 -17.31 -27.64
C VAL A 70 -26.62 -18.39 -27.81
N THR A 71 -27.86 -18.03 -27.48
CA THR A 71 -29.03 -18.90 -27.71
C THR A 71 -29.98 -18.23 -28.70
N LYS A 72 -30.22 -18.90 -29.81
CA LYS A 72 -31.13 -18.41 -30.85
C LYS A 72 -32.59 -18.77 -30.49
N LYS A 73 -33.49 -17.77 -30.55
CA LYS A 73 -34.94 -17.91 -30.36
C LYS A 73 -35.65 -17.09 -31.46
N ALA A 74 -35.93 -17.70 -32.58
CA ALA A 74 -36.47 -17.01 -33.78
C ALA A 74 -35.61 -15.78 -34.13
N GLU A 75 -36.20 -14.58 -34.22
CA GLU A 75 -35.46 -13.32 -34.52
C GLU A 75 -34.67 -12.78 -33.34
N THR A 76 -34.75 -13.40 -32.14
CA THR A 76 -34.05 -12.92 -30.95
C THR A 76 -32.84 -13.79 -30.62
N LEU A 77 -31.69 -13.19 -30.45
CA LEU A 77 -30.49 -13.83 -29.93
C LEU A 77 -30.35 -13.48 -28.45
N LEU A 78 -30.49 -14.46 -27.58
CA LEU A 78 -30.21 -14.28 -26.15
C LEU A 78 -28.70 -14.44 -25.91
N LEU A 79 -28.06 -13.42 -25.37
CA LEU A 79 -26.66 -13.39 -25.01
C LEU A 79 -26.54 -13.60 -23.50
N THR A 80 -25.78 -14.59 -23.07
CA THR A 80 -25.54 -14.83 -21.65
C THR A 80 -24.04 -14.78 -21.36
N ALA A 81 -23.61 -13.80 -20.58
CA ALA A 81 -22.21 -13.62 -20.20
C ALA A 81 -21.96 -14.12 -18.77
N THR A 82 -20.84 -14.80 -18.55
CA THR A 82 -20.34 -15.14 -17.21
C THR A 82 -19.69 -13.92 -16.55
N THR A 83 -19.55 -13.92 -15.22
CA THR A 83 -18.83 -12.87 -14.49
C THR A 83 -17.41 -12.71 -15.03
N ASN A 84 -16.98 -11.47 -15.25
CA ASN A 84 -15.59 -11.17 -15.57
C ASN A 84 -14.81 -10.98 -14.28
N THR A 85 -13.92 -11.90 -13.94
CA THR A 85 -13.08 -11.83 -12.73
C THR A 85 -11.73 -11.13 -12.97
N SER A 86 -11.50 -10.61 -14.20
CA SER A 86 -10.31 -9.84 -14.55
C SER A 86 -10.52 -8.33 -14.30
N PRO A 87 -9.51 -7.57 -13.95
CA PRO A 87 -9.59 -6.10 -13.93
C PRO A 87 -9.68 -5.49 -15.34
N GLN A 88 -9.39 -6.27 -16.40
CA GLN A 88 -9.47 -5.79 -17.77
C GLN A 88 -10.88 -6.02 -18.35
N THR A 89 -11.36 -5.01 -19.05
CA THR A 89 -12.50 -5.16 -19.97
C THR A 89 -12.19 -6.24 -21.00
N ARG A 90 -13.17 -7.10 -21.31
CA ARG A 90 -13.04 -8.11 -22.35
C ARG A 90 -14.06 -7.90 -23.47
N ASN A 91 -13.67 -8.30 -24.68
CA ASN A 91 -14.48 -8.17 -25.87
C ASN A 91 -14.51 -9.49 -26.61
N THR A 92 -15.61 -9.76 -27.31
CA THR A 92 -15.73 -10.87 -28.25
C THR A 92 -16.60 -10.47 -29.43
N LEU A 93 -16.46 -11.18 -30.54
CA LEU A 93 -17.31 -10.99 -31.70
C LEU A 93 -18.50 -11.97 -31.66
N LEU A 94 -19.70 -11.41 -31.69
CA LEU A 94 -20.93 -12.14 -32.01
C LEU A 94 -21.03 -12.21 -33.54
N VAL A 95 -20.91 -13.40 -34.10
CA VAL A 95 -21.04 -13.69 -35.52
C VAL A 95 -22.46 -14.15 -35.79
N ILE A 96 -23.16 -13.51 -36.72
CA ILE A 96 -24.55 -13.83 -37.13
C ILE A 96 -24.54 -14.13 -38.62
N LYS A 97 -25.11 -15.27 -39.02
CA LYS A 97 -25.15 -15.71 -40.42
C LYS A 97 -26.58 -15.96 -40.92
N ASP A 98 -26.82 -15.65 -42.16
CA ASP A 98 -28.05 -16.06 -42.85
C ASP A 98 -27.92 -17.43 -43.53
N ALA A 99 -29.00 -17.87 -44.17
CA ALA A 99 -29.05 -19.16 -44.88
C ALA A 99 -28.18 -19.22 -46.15
N LYS A 100 -27.75 -18.08 -46.66
CA LYS A 100 -26.87 -17.97 -47.84
C LYS A 100 -25.38 -17.97 -47.47
N GLY A 101 -25.08 -17.86 -46.16
CA GLY A 101 -23.73 -17.81 -45.64
C GLY A 101 -23.17 -16.37 -45.47
N ASP A 102 -23.96 -15.37 -45.81
CA ASP A 102 -23.60 -13.96 -45.53
C ASP A 102 -23.55 -13.77 -44.00
N SER A 103 -22.65 -12.96 -43.53
CA SER A 103 -22.43 -12.75 -42.11
C SER A 103 -22.23 -11.30 -41.70
N ILE A 104 -22.72 -10.94 -40.55
CA ILE A 104 -22.40 -9.71 -39.83
C ILE A 104 -21.76 -10.05 -38.49
N THR A 105 -20.98 -9.10 -37.95
CA THR A 105 -20.36 -9.23 -36.63
C THR A 105 -20.72 -8.05 -35.75
N LEU A 106 -21.04 -8.32 -34.49
CA LEU A 106 -21.22 -7.28 -33.48
C LEU A 106 -20.13 -7.45 -32.41
N ASN A 107 -19.52 -6.36 -32.00
CA ASN A 107 -18.63 -6.38 -30.86
C ASN A 107 -19.45 -6.44 -29.56
N VAL A 108 -19.18 -7.43 -28.74
CA VAL A 108 -19.78 -7.58 -27.41
C VAL A 108 -18.69 -7.31 -26.38
N GLN A 109 -18.97 -6.38 -25.49
CA GLN A 109 -18.03 -5.91 -24.48
C GLN A 109 -18.53 -6.22 -23.08
N GLN A 110 -17.62 -6.58 -22.19
CA GLN A 110 -17.91 -6.71 -20.77
C GLN A 110 -16.87 -5.98 -19.92
N GLU A 111 -17.34 -5.20 -18.95
CA GLU A 111 -16.50 -4.48 -18.00
C GLU A 111 -15.61 -5.42 -17.19
N GLY A 112 -14.43 -4.95 -16.83
CA GLY A 112 -13.55 -5.57 -15.84
C GLY A 112 -13.93 -5.21 -14.41
N ILE A 113 -13.42 -5.96 -13.43
CA ILE A 113 -13.59 -5.65 -12.02
C ILE A 113 -12.83 -4.36 -11.67
N THR A 114 -13.55 -3.44 -11.06
CA THR A 114 -12.96 -2.35 -10.27
C THR A 114 -13.24 -2.65 -8.82
N PHE A 115 -12.18 -2.85 -8.02
CA PHE A 115 -12.26 -3.18 -6.60
C PHE A 115 -11.00 -2.73 -5.88
N GLY A 116 -11.15 -2.04 -4.75
CA GLY A 116 -10.05 -1.68 -3.89
C GLY A 116 -10.43 -0.70 -2.78
N LEU A 117 -9.70 -0.81 -1.69
CA LEU A 117 -9.64 0.19 -0.64
C LEU A 117 -8.68 1.32 -1.05
N PRO A 118 -8.82 2.54 -0.53
CA PRO A 118 -7.94 3.64 -0.90
C PRO A 118 -6.48 3.33 -0.52
N ALA A 119 -5.58 3.33 -1.49
CA ALA A 119 -4.17 3.04 -1.26
C ALA A 119 -3.53 4.03 -0.27
N GLY A 120 -2.72 3.53 0.66
CA GLY A 120 -2.00 4.34 1.65
C GLY A 120 -2.89 4.99 2.71
N GLN A 121 -4.12 4.50 2.89
CA GLN A 121 -5.07 5.03 3.86
C GLN A 121 -5.10 4.23 5.18
N ASP A 122 -4.04 3.48 5.49
CA ASP A 122 -3.90 2.86 6.81
C ASP A 122 -4.19 3.87 7.93
N ILE A 123 -4.79 3.41 8.99
CA ILE A 123 -5.19 4.26 10.13
C ILE A 123 -4.19 4.06 11.25
N PHE A 124 -3.42 5.11 11.52
CA PHE A 124 -2.47 5.18 12.63
C PHE A 124 -2.97 6.22 13.61
N THR A 125 -3.20 5.84 14.87
CA THR A 125 -3.75 6.72 15.89
C THR A 125 -3.22 6.38 17.29
N ASP A 126 -3.43 7.31 18.23
CA ASP A 126 -3.24 7.03 19.65
C ASP A 126 -4.33 6.09 20.17
N ASP A 127 -4.37 5.87 21.50
CA ASP A 127 -5.31 4.96 22.15
C ASP A 127 -6.76 5.45 22.14
N LYS A 128 -7.04 6.68 21.70
CA LYS A 128 -8.40 7.22 21.67
C LYS A 128 -9.26 6.54 20.62
N ALA A 129 -10.56 6.57 20.86
CA ALA A 129 -11.52 6.16 19.84
C ALA A 129 -11.39 7.02 18.59
N VAL A 130 -11.44 6.38 17.42
CA VAL A 130 -11.32 7.07 16.13
C VAL A 130 -12.42 6.60 15.18
N GLN A 131 -12.89 7.53 14.36
CA GLN A 131 -13.74 7.25 13.22
C GLN A 131 -13.14 7.91 11.98
N LYS A 132 -12.96 7.14 10.90
CA LYS A 132 -12.47 7.64 9.62
C LYS A 132 -13.39 7.16 8.50
N THR A 133 -13.84 8.12 7.67
CA THR A 133 -14.61 7.84 6.46
C THR A 133 -13.71 8.01 5.25
N MET A 134 -13.82 7.10 4.29
CA MET A 134 -13.05 7.08 3.05
C MET A 134 -13.90 6.55 1.90
N ILE A 135 -13.46 6.77 0.67
CA ILE A 135 -14.14 6.25 -0.52
C ILE A 135 -13.52 4.93 -0.92
N ALA A 136 -14.30 3.86 -0.89
CA ALA A 136 -13.96 2.58 -1.48
C ALA A 136 -14.46 2.54 -2.92
N THR A 137 -13.71 1.89 -3.80
CA THR A 137 -14.09 1.76 -5.22
C THR A 137 -14.46 0.31 -5.50
N ALA A 138 -15.70 0.09 -5.95
CA ALA A 138 -16.14 -1.23 -6.38
C ALA A 138 -17.28 -1.12 -7.40
N ASN A 139 -17.27 -1.98 -8.42
CA ASN A 139 -18.38 -2.21 -9.35
C ASN A 139 -19.01 -3.61 -9.17
N VAL A 140 -18.69 -4.26 -8.05
CA VAL A 140 -19.20 -5.57 -7.62
C VAL A 140 -19.60 -5.48 -6.15
N PRO A 141 -20.50 -6.34 -5.66
CA PRO A 141 -20.80 -6.42 -4.23
C PRO A 141 -19.55 -6.75 -3.41
N VAL A 142 -19.31 -5.99 -2.33
CA VAL A 142 -18.18 -6.16 -1.41
C VAL A 142 -18.68 -6.66 -0.07
N THR A 143 -17.93 -7.55 0.55
CA THR A 143 -18.13 -7.95 1.94
C THR A 143 -16.96 -7.45 2.77
N TYR A 144 -17.27 -6.72 3.85
CA TYR A 144 -16.28 -6.21 4.79
C TYR A 144 -16.29 -7.02 6.08
N THR A 145 -15.09 -7.32 6.59
CA THR A 145 -14.88 -7.95 7.90
C THR A 145 -13.74 -7.27 8.64
N THR A 146 -13.68 -7.40 9.96
CA THR A 146 -12.61 -6.85 10.79
C THR A 146 -11.93 -7.94 11.60
N THR A 147 -10.64 -7.74 11.91
CA THR A 147 -9.87 -8.66 12.76
C THR A 147 -9.82 -8.15 14.20
N GLY A 148 -10.88 -8.23 14.91
CA GLY A 148 -10.98 -7.80 16.31
C GLY A 148 -12.28 -7.07 16.59
N ASP A 149 -12.82 -7.30 17.75
CA ASP A 149 -14.09 -6.76 18.23
C ASP A 149 -14.07 -5.25 18.52
N TRP A 150 -12.88 -4.68 18.60
CA TRP A 150 -12.64 -3.25 18.78
C TRP A 150 -12.75 -2.43 17.47
N LEU A 151 -12.79 -3.10 16.33
CA LEU A 151 -13.00 -2.50 15.01
C LEU A 151 -14.42 -2.76 14.51
N SER A 152 -15.00 -1.77 13.88
CA SER A 152 -16.23 -1.93 13.10
C SER A 152 -16.13 -1.16 11.81
N VAL A 153 -16.90 -1.62 10.81
CA VAL A 153 -16.95 -1.03 9.49
C VAL A 153 -18.41 -0.91 9.06
N ALA A 154 -18.75 0.22 8.46
CA ALA A 154 -20.06 0.47 7.87
C ALA A 154 -19.88 1.05 6.48
N GLU A 155 -20.70 0.59 5.53
CA GLU A 155 -20.71 1.05 4.15
C GLU A 155 -22.02 1.78 3.86
N GLN A 156 -21.91 2.92 3.19
CA GLN A 156 -23.06 3.66 2.67
C GLN A 156 -22.72 4.16 1.25
N GLY A 157 -23.24 3.47 0.24
CA GLY A 157 -22.85 3.71 -1.16
C GLY A 157 -21.35 3.43 -1.37
N SER A 158 -20.59 4.43 -1.81
CA SER A 158 -19.14 4.34 -1.94
C SER A 158 -18.37 4.75 -0.67
N GLU A 159 -19.06 5.26 0.35
CA GLU A 159 -18.43 5.67 1.60
C GLU A 159 -18.25 4.49 2.54
N LEU A 160 -17.02 4.28 2.97
CA LEU A 160 -16.64 3.28 3.97
C LEU A 160 -16.24 4.01 5.25
N THR A 161 -16.96 3.78 6.32
CA THR A 161 -16.66 4.31 7.65
C THR A 161 -16.05 3.23 8.53
N VAL A 162 -14.81 3.44 8.94
CA VAL A 162 -14.08 2.58 9.89
C VAL A 162 -14.09 3.24 11.25
N LYS A 163 -14.46 2.49 12.28
CA LYS A 163 -14.43 2.93 13.68
C LYS A 163 -13.55 1.99 14.51
N ALA A 164 -12.73 2.58 15.38
CA ALA A 164 -12.02 1.85 16.43
C ALA A 164 -12.44 2.41 17.79
N THR A 165 -12.73 1.54 18.73
CA THR A 165 -13.01 1.94 20.11
C THR A 165 -11.74 2.44 20.81
N GLU A 166 -11.84 3.05 21.97
CA GLU A 166 -10.69 3.42 22.79
C GLU A 166 -9.89 2.17 23.19
N ASN A 167 -8.55 2.28 23.13
CA ASN A 167 -7.64 1.23 23.57
C ASN A 167 -7.28 1.43 25.03
N THR A 168 -7.87 0.66 25.92
CA THR A 168 -7.59 0.69 27.36
C THR A 168 -6.70 -0.45 27.82
N THR A 169 -6.07 -1.19 26.92
CA THR A 169 -5.29 -2.39 27.23
C THR A 169 -3.87 -2.08 27.75
N GLY A 170 -3.38 -0.85 27.56
CA GLY A 170 -1.99 -0.46 27.89
C GLY A 170 -0.96 -1.14 26.98
N LYS A 171 -1.38 -1.59 25.81
CA LYS A 171 -0.52 -2.20 24.78
C LYS A 171 -0.97 -1.76 23.41
N ALA A 172 -0.02 -1.57 22.50
CA ALA A 172 -0.33 -1.36 21.11
C ALA A 172 -1.18 -2.51 20.55
N ARG A 173 -2.18 -2.18 19.72
CA ARG A 173 -2.99 -3.17 19.02
C ARG A 173 -3.06 -2.89 17.54
N VAL A 174 -3.08 -3.97 16.78
CA VAL A 174 -3.12 -3.95 15.32
C VAL A 174 -4.32 -4.77 14.86
N GLY A 175 -5.05 -4.24 13.90
CA GLY A 175 -6.17 -4.91 13.27
C GLY A 175 -6.31 -4.53 11.82
N TRP A 176 -7.21 -5.22 11.14
CA TRP A 176 -7.41 -5.06 9.71
C TRP A 176 -8.89 -4.92 9.39
N VAL A 177 -9.21 -4.06 8.45
CA VAL A 177 -10.47 -4.09 7.70
C VAL A 177 -10.17 -4.85 6.42
N ILE A 178 -10.87 -5.95 6.20
CA ILE A 178 -10.69 -6.84 5.05
C ILE A 178 -11.91 -6.70 4.16
N ALA A 179 -11.69 -6.33 2.92
CA ALA A 179 -12.69 -6.25 1.87
C ALA A 179 -12.54 -7.44 0.91
N LYS A 180 -13.65 -8.09 0.58
CA LYS A 180 -13.69 -9.24 -0.36
C LYS A 180 -14.75 -9.01 -1.42
N ALA A 181 -14.39 -9.23 -2.68
CA ALA A 181 -15.28 -9.10 -3.81
C ALA A 181 -14.85 -10.03 -4.95
N ALA A 182 -15.76 -10.86 -5.45
CA ALA A 182 -15.58 -11.74 -6.62
C ALA A 182 -14.24 -12.52 -6.62
N GLY A 183 -13.81 -13.01 -5.46
CA GLY A 183 -12.56 -13.76 -5.29
C GLY A 183 -11.31 -12.91 -5.05
N LEU A 184 -11.43 -11.58 -5.13
CA LEU A 184 -10.36 -10.63 -4.78
C LEU A 184 -10.42 -10.27 -3.30
N VAL A 185 -9.27 -9.94 -2.71
CA VAL A 185 -9.14 -9.50 -1.31
C VAL A 185 -8.25 -8.27 -1.27
N ASP A 186 -8.70 -7.27 -0.54
CA ASP A 186 -7.91 -6.08 -0.20
C ASP A 186 -8.04 -5.80 1.29
N SER A 187 -7.10 -5.06 1.88
CA SER A 187 -7.09 -4.82 3.32
C SER A 187 -6.50 -3.47 3.68
N LEU A 188 -7.02 -2.91 4.77
CA LEU A 188 -6.58 -1.66 5.37
C LEU A 188 -6.14 -1.94 6.80
N LYS A 189 -4.93 -1.51 7.14
CA LYS A 189 -4.36 -1.69 8.48
C LYS A 189 -4.85 -0.59 9.42
N VAL A 190 -5.18 -0.96 10.65
CA VAL A 190 -5.51 -0.04 11.74
C VAL A 190 -4.59 -0.32 12.92
N VAL A 191 -3.87 0.71 13.37
CA VAL A 191 -2.96 0.62 14.52
C VAL A 191 -3.34 1.67 15.55
N GLN A 192 -3.60 1.22 16.77
CA GLN A 192 -3.72 2.11 17.93
C GLN A 192 -2.54 1.88 18.86
N ALA A 193 -1.78 2.94 19.11
CA ALA A 193 -0.65 2.89 20.02
C ALA A 193 -0.29 4.28 20.52
N SER A 194 -0.02 4.39 21.80
CA SER A 194 0.51 5.58 22.46
C SER A 194 1.96 5.38 22.88
N LEU A 195 2.65 6.48 23.22
CA LEU A 195 4.02 6.40 23.73
C LEU A 195 4.13 5.51 24.97
N ALA A 196 3.14 5.53 25.84
CA ALA A 196 3.11 4.77 27.10
C ALA A 196 3.22 3.25 26.87
N ASP A 197 2.72 2.74 25.74
CA ASP A 197 2.78 1.31 25.40
C ASP A 197 4.22 0.81 25.23
N PHE A 198 5.15 1.70 24.94
CA PHE A 198 6.53 1.36 24.59
C PHE A 198 7.57 1.83 25.60
N VAL A 199 7.19 2.59 26.61
CA VAL A 199 8.10 2.94 27.71
C VAL A 199 8.52 1.68 28.45
N GLY A 200 9.82 1.53 28.72
CA GLY A 200 10.34 0.38 29.44
C GLY A 200 11.69 -0.11 28.92
N GLU A 201 12.03 -1.33 29.35
CA GLU A 201 13.31 -1.95 29.04
C GLU A 201 13.21 -3.01 27.96
N TYR A 202 14.24 -3.05 27.13
CA TYR A 202 14.37 -3.97 25.99
C TYR A 202 15.76 -4.59 25.95
N LYS A 203 15.84 -5.73 25.30
CA LYS A 203 17.09 -6.34 24.85
C LYS A 203 17.20 -6.10 23.35
N GLN A 204 18.32 -5.51 22.93
CA GLN A 204 18.65 -5.37 21.52
C GLN A 204 19.65 -6.43 21.11
N THR A 205 19.42 -7.09 19.99
CA THR A 205 20.42 -7.92 19.31
C THR A 205 20.67 -7.31 17.94
N ALA A 206 21.96 -7.18 17.58
CA ALA A 206 22.37 -6.63 16.29
C ALA A 206 23.64 -7.30 15.83
N LYS A 207 24.03 -7.12 14.56
CA LYS A 207 25.39 -7.35 14.10
C LYS A 207 26.17 -6.05 14.30
N MET A 208 27.33 -6.14 14.92
CA MET A 208 28.25 -5.01 15.12
C MET A 208 29.47 -5.18 14.24
N ARG A 209 29.91 -4.12 13.59
CA ARG A 209 31.14 -4.11 12.81
C ARG A 209 32.35 -4.04 13.71
N ASN A 210 33.27 -4.95 13.53
CA ASN A 210 34.55 -4.98 14.19
C ASN A 210 35.60 -4.13 13.43
N ALA A 211 36.76 -3.89 14.06
CA ALA A 211 37.85 -3.12 13.45
C ALA A 211 38.41 -3.75 12.18
N ASP A 212 38.37 -5.10 12.09
CA ASP A 212 38.76 -5.88 10.91
C ASP A 212 37.68 -5.97 9.82
N ARG A 213 36.58 -5.19 9.96
CA ARG A 213 35.42 -5.16 9.09
C ARG A 213 34.53 -6.39 9.14
N THR A 214 34.80 -7.37 9.96
CA THR A 214 33.89 -8.49 10.20
C THR A 214 32.66 -8.07 11.01
N LEU A 215 31.60 -8.85 10.95
CA LEU A 215 30.41 -8.63 11.75
C LEU A 215 30.33 -9.67 12.88
N SER A 216 30.20 -9.21 14.10
CA SER A 216 29.94 -10.04 15.28
C SER A 216 28.56 -9.77 15.88
N LYS A 217 28.00 -10.76 16.60
CA LYS A 217 26.74 -10.56 17.32
C LYS A 217 26.98 -9.66 18.54
N LYS A 218 26.22 -8.60 18.64
CA LYS A 218 26.18 -7.71 19.81
C LYS A 218 24.81 -7.80 20.48
N THR A 219 24.82 -7.85 21.79
CA THR A 219 23.62 -7.71 22.63
C THR A 219 23.78 -6.46 23.48
N SER A 220 22.79 -5.59 23.50
CA SER A 220 22.76 -4.34 24.24
C SER A 220 21.48 -4.23 25.06
N ASP A 221 21.57 -3.53 26.18
CA ASP A 221 20.38 -3.10 26.91
C ASP A 221 19.86 -1.80 26.30
N VAL A 222 18.56 -1.75 26.06
CA VAL A 222 17.89 -0.55 25.56
C VAL A 222 16.78 -0.17 26.51
N ARG A 223 16.65 1.14 26.79
CA ARG A 223 15.56 1.70 27.55
C ARG A 223 14.90 2.82 26.79
N ILE A 224 13.57 2.82 26.75
CA ILE A 224 12.77 3.90 26.18
C ILE A 224 12.13 4.66 27.33
N GLU A 225 12.41 5.94 27.43
CA GLU A 225 11.90 6.85 28.47
C GLU A 225 11.13 7.99 27.86
N ALA A 226 9.88 8.21 28.30
CA ALA A 226 9.13 9.39 27.91
C ALA A 226 9.75 10.67 28.50
N THR A 227 9.89 11.69 27.67
CA THR A 227 10.41 13.01 28.07
C THR A 227 9.41 14.14 27.89
N GLY A 228 8.25 13.84 27.26
CA GLY A 228 7.16 14.78 27.02
C GLY A 228 6.11 14.17 26.12
N THR A 229 5.13 14.96 25.71
CA THR A 229 4.08 14.50 24.79
C THR A 229 4.73 14.09 23.47
N ASN A 230 4.62 12.80 23.13
CA ASN A 230 5.20 12.23 21.91
C ASN A 230 6.73 12.44 21.76
N LYS A 231 7.45 12.57 22.88
CA LYS A 231 8.90 12.72 22.94
C LYS A 231 9.47 11.65 23.86
N ALA A 232 10.55 11.02 23.43
CA ALA A 232 11.22 9.99 24.22
C ALA A 232 12.74 10.03 24.02
N ASN A 233 13.44 9.39 24.95
CA ASN A 233 14.83 9.01 24.83
C ASN A 233 14.91 7.50 24.52
N PHE A 234 15.63 7.15 23.48
CA PHE A 234 16.07 5.79 23.18
C PHE A 234 17.51 5.65 23.70
N ILE A 235 17.68 4.89 24.78
CA ILE A 235 18.94 4.84 25.54
C ILE A 235 19.58 3.48 25.35
N VAL A 236 20.80 3.43 24.84
CA VAL A 236 21.56 2.19 24.57
C VAL A 236 22.69 2.05 25.58
N ASP A 237 22.77 0.90 26.28
CA ASP A 237 23.77 0.51 27.26
C ASP A 237 24.01 1.59 28.36
N ASN A 238 22.98 2.37 28.71
CA ASN A 238 23.05 3.52 29.61
C ASN A 238 24.13 4.57 29.21
N LYS A 239 24.61 4.52 27.98
CA LYS A 239 25.72 5.32 27.48
C LYS A 239 25.27 6.30 26.41
N TYR A 240 24.48 5.86 25.48
CA TYR A 240 24.03 6.64 24.33
C TYR A 240 22.55 6.99 24.47
N THR A 241 22.22 8.27 24.48
CA THR A 241 20.85 8.77 24.61
C THR A 241 20.43 9.47 23.32
N TRP A 242 19.58 8.84 22.56
CA TRP A 242 19.05 9.39 21.32
C TRP A 242 17.63 9.94 21.55
N ALA A 243 17.49 11.27 21.45
CA ALA A 243 16.17 11.90 21.53
C ALA A 243 15.37 11.60 20.26
N VAL A 244 14.19 11.04 20.42
CA VAL A 244 13.33 10.54 19.34
C VAL A 244 11.91 11.08 19.45
N ASP A 245 11.22 11.15 18.33
CA ASP A 245 9.82 11.58 18.25
C ASP A 245 8.91 10.35 18.11
N PHE A 246 7.90 10.23 18.97
CA PHE A 246 6.88 9.21 18.82
C PHE A 246 5.78 9.70 17.86
N ILE A 247 5.36 8.85 16.95
CA ILE A 247 4.25 9.08 16.03
C ILE A 247 3.13 8.11 16.43
N PRO A 248 1.99 8.61 16.96
CA PRO A 248 0.89 7.75 17.39
C PRO A 248 0.50 6.70 16.34
N GLY A 249 0.38 5.45 16.77
CA GLY A 249 0.10 4.31 15.92
C GLY A 249 1.23 3.86 14.99
N ASN A 250 2.29 4.65 14.80
CA ASN A 250 3.36 4.34 13.82
C ASN A 250 4.71 3.99 14.47
N GLY A 251 4.93 4.41 15.73
CA GLY A 251 6.19 4.16 16.46
C GLY A 251 7.09 5.39 16.55
N PHE A 252 8.41 5.21 16.49
CA PHE A 252 9.36 6.30 16.71
C PHE A 252 10.07 6.70 15.43
N ARG A 253 10.17 8.02 15.20
CA ARG A 253 11.07 8.59 14.21
C ARG A 253 12.41 8.87 14.86
N MET A 254 13.45 8.25 14.34
CA MET A 254 14.83 8.35 14.80
C MET A 254 15.65 9.11 13.75
N THR A 255 15.86 10.41 13.99
CA THR A 255 16.54 11.31 13.04
C THR A 255 18.03 11.36 13.34
N ASN A 256 18.87 11.25 12.31
CA ASN A 256 20.33 11.35 12.42
C ASN A 256 20.84 12.73 12.83
N GLY A 257 22.16 12.86 13.02
CA GLY A 257 22.83 14.12 13.34
C GLY A 257 22.58 14.63 14.77
N LYS A 258 22.07 13.79 15.67
CA LYS A 258 21.85 14.13 17.08
C LYS A 258 23.05 13.72 17.92
N VAL A 259 23.49 14.58 18.83
CA VAL A 259 24.47 14.22 19.87
C VAL A 259 23.80 13.21 20.80
N VAL A 260 24.37 12.02 20.90
CA VAL A 260 23.84 10.91 21.73
C VAL A 260 24.70 10.63 22.97
N ALA A 261 25.98 11.06 22.92
CA ALA A 261 26.89 11.03 24.06
C ALA A 261 27.98 12.07 23.90
N LYS A 262 28.60 12.42 25.04
CA LYS A 262 29.75 13.31 25.12
C LYS A 262 30.71 12.75 26.16
N ASN A 263 31.97 12.51 25.77
CA ASN A 263 33.02 12.04 26.66
C ASN A 263 34.13 13.08 26.76
N GLU A 264 34.64 13.31 27.93
CA GLU A 264 35.86 14.10 28.13
C GLU A 264 37.05 13.18 27.92
N VAL A 265 37.90 13.48 26.93
CA VAL A 265 39.08 12.67 26.57
C VAL A 265 40.36 13.24 27.19
N GLN A 266 40.37 14.56 27.46
CA GLN A 266 41.37 15.29 28.24
C GLN A 266 40.67 16.49 28.87
N THR A 267 41.28 17.11 29.88
CA THR A 267 40.71 18.28 30.56
C THR A 267 40.28 19.34 29.55
N GLY A 268 38.98 19.62 29.46
CA GLY A 268 38.40 20.58 28.55
C GLY A 268 38.31 20.15 27.08
N VAL A 269 38.75 18.91 26.74
CA VAL A 269 38.67 18.36 25.37
C VAL A 269 37.63 17.24 25.34
N TYR A 270 36.65 17.38 24.46
CA TYR A 270 35.52 16.48 24.38
C TYR A 270 35.45 15.73 23.04
N GLU A 271 34.99 14.50 23.12
CA GLU A 271 34.56 13.72 21.96
C GLU A 271 33.04 13.56 22.01
N TYR A 272 32.40 13.85 20.90
CA TYR A 272 30.95 13.75 20.73
C TYR A 272 30.60 12.55 19.89
N PHE A 273 29.59 11.80 20.32
CA PHE A 273 29.00 10.70 19.56
C PHE A 273 27.72 11.21 18.92
N ILE A 274 27.65 11.14 17.60
CA ILE A 274 26.53 11.68 16.82
C ILE A 274 25.85 10.57 16.06
N SER A 275 24.52 10.51 16.13
CA SER A 275 23.72 9.48 15.51
C SER A 275 23.82 9.50 13.99
N VAL A 276 23.97 8.30 13.39
CA VAL A 276 23.97 8.07 11.94
C VAL A 276 23.02 6.94 11.59
N ILE A 277 22.50 6.99 10.38
CA ILE A 277 21.70 5.93 9.77
C ILE A 277 22.63 5.17 8.82
N VAL A 278 22.52 3.84 8.84
CA VAL A 278 23.47 2.97 8.15
C VAL A 278 22.70 2.01 7.26
N ALA A 279 23.28 1.69 6.09
CA ALA A 279 22.76 0.64 5.23
C ALA A 279 22.87 -0.74 5.90
N ASP A 280 21.86 -1.60 5.68
CA ASP A 280 21.82 -2.95 6.24
C ASP A 280 22.84 -3.89 5.56
N ASP A 281 23.22 -3.57 4.33
CA ASP A 281 24.35 -4.19 3.62
C ASP A 281 25.63 -3.39 3.88
N PHE A 282 26.36 -3.80 4.90
CA PHE A 282 27.59 -3.16 5.33
C PHE A 282 28.76 -3.30 4.36
N SER A 283 28.60 -4.05 3.26
CA SER A 283 29.67 -4.27 2.28
C SER A 283 30.09 -3.00 1.54
N LYS A 284 29.21 -1.99 1.49
CA LYS A 284 29.41 -0.75 0.72
C LYS A 284 29.63 0.52 1.54
N GLU A 285 29.82 0.47 2.86
CA GLU A 285 30.16 1.61 3.73
C GLU A 285 29.34 2.91 3.47
N HIS A 286 28.05 2.79 3.17
CA HIS A 286 27.22 3.99 2.99
C HIS A 286 26.69 4.45 4.35
N GLU A 287 27.39 5.41 4.92
CA GLU A 287 26.89 6.20 6.05
C GLU A 287 26.16 7.41 5.50
N THR A 288 24.91 7.54 5.85
CA THR A 288 24.15 8.71 5.47
C THR A 288 24.44 9.87 6.43
N ALA A 289 24.58 11.05 5.86
CA ALA A 289 24.54 12.37 6.46
C ALA A 289 25.67 12.80 7.41
N ILE A 290 26.80 13.06 6.84
CA ILE A 290 27.67 14.13 7.28
C ILE A 290 27.29 15.37 6.45
N ASN A 291 27.13 16.55 7.07
CA ASN A 291 26.83 17.87 6.45
C ASN A 291 25.34 18.29 6.39
N GLY A 292 24.57 17.98 7.44
CA GLY A 292 23.30 18.68 7.66
C GLY A 292 22.08 18.11 6.93
N THR A 293 22.21 17.04 6.17
CA THR A 293 21.04 16.33 5.64
C THR A 293 20.38 15.55 6.77
N GLN A 294 19.14 15.89 7.09
CA GLN A 294 18.37 15.17 8.09
C GLN A 294 17.63 14.01 7.43
N GLU A 295 18.01 12.81 7.82
CA GLU A 295 17.36 11.55 7.42
C GLU A 295 16.84 10.84 8.67
N SER A 296 15.91 9.93 8.48
CA SER A 296 15.31 9.21 9.60
C SER A 296 15.14 7.74 9.26
N ILE A 297 15.20 6.89 10.29
CA ILE A 297 14.62 5.56 10.29
C ILE A 297 13.38 5.55 11.18
N LEU A 298 12.54 4.56 10.98
CA LEU A 298 11.38 4.31 11.84
C LEU A 298 11.66 3.09 12.71
N LEU A 299 11.44 3.23 14.00
CA LEU A 299 11.20 2.11 14.89
C LEU A 299 9.69 1.92 14.93
N SER A 300 9.18 1.19 13.93
CA SER A 300 7.77 1.05 13.59
C SER A 300 7.12 -0.10 14.36
N ILE A 301 5.79 -0.17 14.29
CA ILE A 301 4.98 -1.22 14.93
C ILE A 301 4.68 -2.30 13.89
N ASP A 302 5.04 -3.56 14.18
CA ASP A 302 4.70 -4.72 13.35
C ASP A 302 3.25 -5.18 13.56
N ASP A 303 2.84 -6.24 12.87
CA ASP A 303 1.47 -6.77 12.97
C ASP A 303 1.16 -7.45 14.32
N ALA A 304 2.19 -7.76 15.10
CA ALA A 304 2.07 -8.29 16.46
C ALA A 304 2.12 -7.19 17.54
N GLY A 305 2.28 -5.91 17.15
CA GLY A 305 2.40 -4.79 18.08
C GLY A 305 3.82 -4.56 18.61
N ASN A 306 4.83 -5.23 18.08
CA ASN A 306 6.22 -5.07 18.50
C ASN A 306 6.94 -3.98 17.72
N LEU A 307 8.02 -3.45 18.30
CA LEU A 307 8.87 -2.46 17.65
C LEU A 307 9.87 -3.13 16.69
N VAL A 308 9.88 -2.67 15.44
CA VAL A 308 10.79 -3.14 14.38
C VAL A 308 11.41 -1.97 13.64
N PHE A 309 12.72 -2.05 13.35
CA PHE A 309 13.40 -1.02 12.58
C PHE A 309 13.05 -1.12 11.09
N LYS A 310 12.71 0.01 10.49
CA LYS A 310 12.37 0.14 9.06
C LYS A 310 12.96 1.41 8.47
N GLU A 311 13.17 1.43 7.16
CA GLU A 311 13.39 2.68 6.44
C GLU A 311 12.20 3.63 6.63
N ALA A 312 12.48 4.90 6.93
CA ALA A 312 11.45 5.93 6.92
C ALA A 312 11.09 6.38 5.49
N GLN A 313 12.11 6.41 4.64
CA GLN A 313 12.01 6.76 3.22
C GLN A 313 13.10 6.02 2.44
N LYS A 314 12.88 5.75 1.16
CA LYS A 314 13.89 5.11 0.32
C LYS A 314 15.06 6.07 0.09
N LEU A 315 16.22 5.77 0.68
CA LEU A 315 17.43 6.59 0.58
C LEU A 315 18.27 6.24 -0.66
N ALA A 316 18.34 4.96 -1.02
CA ALA A 316 18.97 4.49 -2.24
C ALA A 316 18.18 3.35 -2.87
N SER A 317 18.33 3.15 -4.20
CA SER A 317 17.52 2.17 -4.95
C SER A 317 17.82 0.70 -4.61
N GLU A 318 19.06 0.40 -4.23
CA GLU A 318 19.56 -0.97 -4.08
C GLU A 318 19.85 -1.36 -2.62
N GLN A 319 19.70 -0.43 -1.68
CA GLN A 319 20.03 -0.66 -0.27
C GLN A 319 18.86 -0.36 0.63
N THR A 320 18.81 -1.06 1.76
CA THR A 320 17.85 -0.82 2.84
C THR A 320 18.58 -0.14 4.00
N PHE A 321 17.98 0.91 4.56
CA PHE A 321 18.51 1.68 5.66
C PHE A 321 17.60 1.52 6.88
N SER A 322 17.79 0.41 7.62
CA SER A 322 17.09 0.17 8.89
C SER A 322 18.06 0.01 10.08
N SER A 323 19.33 0.26 9.82
CA SER A 323 20.43 0.15 10.77
C SER A 323 20.89 1.54 11.24
N TYR A 324 21.57 1.60 12.37
CA TYR A 324 22.02 2.85 12.95
C TYR A 324 23.36 2.71 13.67
N GLY A 325 23.95 3.85 13.99
CA GLY A 325 25.20 3.88 14.76
C GLY A 325 25.54 5.27 15.27
N TRP A 326 26.77 5.39 15.72
CA TRP A 326 27.34 6.63 16.24
C TRP A 326 28.67 6.91 15.56
N ASN A 327 28.83 8.10 14.99
CA ASN A 327 30.12 8.61 14.55
C ASN A 327 30.73 9.50 15.60
N ARG A 328 32.07 9.54 15.67
CA ARG A 328 32.83 10.34 16.63
C ARG A 328 33.26 11.65 16.01
N PHE A 329 33.11 12.73 16.75
CA PHE A 329 33.45 14.08 16.34
C PHE A 329 34.16 14.84 17.49
N SER A 330 35.00 15.81 17.14
CA SER A 330 35.60 16.74 18.12
C SER A 330 34.72 17.96 18.41
N ASP A 331 33.56 18.07 17.78
CA ASP A 331 32.56 19.12 17.94
C ASP A 331 31.16 18.51 18.01
N SER A 332 30.23 19.19 18.64
CA SER A 332 28.81 18.84 18.70
C SER A 332 28.12 18.97 17.33
N LYS A 333 28.72 19.61 16.36
CA LYS A 333 28.24 19.76 14.99
C LYS A 333 28.87 18.69 14.09
N PRO A 334 28.07 17.90 13.35
CA PRO A 334 28.59 16.85 12.47
C PRO A 334 29.13 17.39 11.15
N VAL A 335 30.30 18.09 11.23
CA VAL A 335 30.99 18.59 10.04
C VAL A 335 32.25 17.76 9.77
N MET A 336 32.64 17.62 8.49
CA MET A 336 33.79 16.79 8.10
C MET A 336 35.07 17.12 8.81
N GLY A 337 35.38 18.41 9.03
CA GLY A 337 36.59 18.84 9.74
C GLY A 337 36.66 18.39 11.21
N ALA A 338 35.53 18.10 11.83
CA ALA A 338 35.43 17.61 13.20
C ALA A 338 35.37 16.06 13.29
N TYR A 339 35.22 15.35 12.18
CA TYR A 339 35.09 13.90 12.16
C TYR A 339 36.34 13.18 12.69
N ARG A 340 36.14 12.21 13.58
CA ARG A 340 37.17 11.43 14.27
C ARG A 340 37.06 9.92 14.05
N GLY A 341 36.15 9.49 13.15
CA GLY A 341 35.94 8.09 12.79
C GLY A 341 34.63 7.51 13.26
N ILE A 342 34.43 6.24 12.93
CA ILE A 342 33.25 5.47 13.27
C ILE A 342 33.30 5.08 14.74
N GLY A 343 32.17 5.17 15.42
CA GLY A 343 31.94 4.60 16.72
C GLY A 343 31.32 3.20 16.63
N GLU A 344 30.30 2.93 17.41
CA GLU A 344 29.57 1.68 17.37
C GLU A 344 28.47 1.75 16.29
N VAL A 345 28.32 0.64 15.52
CA VAL A 345 27.29 0.50 14.48
C VAL A 345 26.52 -0.79 14.71
N TYR A 346 25.20 -0.66 14.72
CA TYR A 346 24.24 -1.74 14.96
C TYR A 346 23.52 -2.07 13.66
N VAL A 347 23.93 -3.17 13.02
CA VAL A 347 23.38 -3.61 11.74
C VAL A 347 22.21 -4.57 11.98
N GLN A 348 21.09 -4.31 11.33
CA GLN A 348 19.86 -5.10 11.43
C GLN A 348 19.43 -5.32 12.91
N PRO A 349 19.28 -4.24 13.70
CA PRO A 349 18.95 -4.37 15.11
C PRO A 349 17.54 -4.93 15.29
N LYS A 350 17.38 -5.77 16.33
CA LYS A 350 16.09 -6.33 16.75
C LYS A 350 15.89 -6.05 18.23
N LEU A 351 14.71 -5.54 18.58
CA LEU A 351 14.32 -5.30 19.96
C LEU A 351 13.40 -6.40 20.45
N THR A 352 13.59 -6.78 21.72
CA THR A 352 12.69 -7.67 22.45
C THR A 352 12.43 -7.02 23.80
N ARG A 353 11.18 -6.83 24.19
CA ARG A 353 10.81 -6.27 25.49
C ARG A 353 11.23 -7.24 26.60
N LYS A 354 11.79 -6.71 27.72
CA LYS A 354 12.11 -7.51 28.91
C LYS A 354 10.90 -7.81 29.76
#